data_5a190785bff67ea40ec6370e44109cc1
#
_entry.id   5a190785bff67ea40ec6370e44109cc1
#
_cell.length_a   1.000
_cell.length_b   1.000
_cell.length_c   1.000
_cell.angle_alpha   90.00
_cell.angle_beta   90.00
_cell.angle_gamma   90.00
#
_symmetry.space_group_name_H-M   'P 1'
#
loop_
_entity.id
_entity.type
_entity.pdbx_description
1 polymer ?
#
loop_
_entity_poly.entity_id
_entity_poly.type
_entity_poly.pdbx_seq_one_letter_code
_entity_poly.pdbx_strand_id
1 'polypeptide(L)'
;MIYKLSKSLFVFFFLLLFSNYSYSDTKIDEAVDKTTDFLKSVSKRGLNKNQTAEFLNNYAITLKDERTEGEVTYIFDTESYKRYKNGKVISEDGWRFSKLGALRLFNGDIKLTWKIKIGKENLIVIKTKFQPIGKEYPFTYKQKKLFFDEIQ
;
A
#
# COMPACT_ATOMS: atom_id res chain seq x y z
N MET A 1 -6.24 -63.36 -0.18
CA MET A 1 -5.28 -62.66 0.68
C MET A 1 -5.60 -61.16 0.60
N ILE A 2 -6.36 -60.65 1.55
CA ILE A 2 -6.87 -59.26 1.52
C ILE A 2 -5.87 -58.41 2.32
N TYR A 3 -5.20 -57.47 1.64
CA TYR A 3 -4.28 -56.55 2.27
C TYR A 3 -5.07 -55.54 3.14
N LYS A 4 -4.99 -55.67 4.46
CA LYS A 4 -5.33 -54.64 5.40
C LYS A 4 -4.31 -53.51 5.23
N LEU A 5 -4.55 -52.55 4.35
CA LEU A 5 -3.81 -51.29 4.39
C LEU A 5 -4.17 -50.56 5.69
N SER A 6 -3.15 -50.34 6.49
CA SER A 6 -3.18 -49.79 7.82
C SER A 6 -3.81 -48.39 7.80
N LYS A 7 -4.87 -48.18 8.58
CA LYS A 7 -5.48 -46.87 8.87
C LYS A 7 -4.48 -45.84 9.37
N SER A 8 -3.32 -46.30 9.84
CA SER A 8 -2.21 -45.47 10.31
C SER A 8 -1.53 -44.66 9.19
N LEU A 9 -1.45 -45.22 7.95
CA LEU A 9 -0.81 -44.50 6.84
C LEU A 9 -1.66 -43.34 6.33
N PHE A 10 -2.98 -43.48 6.41
CA PHE A 10 -3.90 -42.42 5.95
C PHE A 10 -3.93 -41.20 6.92
N VAL A 11 -3.80 -41.47 8.21
CA VAL A 11 -3.72 -40.42 9.24
C VAL A 11 -2.41 -39.63 9.11
N PHE A 12 -1.29 -40.27 8.78
CA PHE A 12 0.00 -39.64 8.61
C PHE A 12 0.05 -38.73 7.37
N PHE A 13 -0.61 -39.17 6.29
CA PHE A 13 -0.71 -38.33 5.06
C PHE A 13 -1.62 -37.13 5.24
N PHE A 14 -2.68 -37.26 6.05
CA PHE A 14 -3.58 -36.16 6.38
C PHE A 14 -2.90 -35.10 7.29
N LEU A 15 -2.08 -35.52 8.26
CA LEU A 15 -1.30 -34.63 9.12
C LEU A 15 -0.23 -33.85 8.35
N LEU A 16 0.37 -34.43 7.30
CA LEU A 16 1.35 -33.74 6.44
C LEU A 16 0.70 -32.67 5.55
N LEU A 17 -0.55 -32.86 5.14
CA LEU A 17 -1.28 -31.87 4.35
C LEU A 17 -1.70 -30.65 5.21
N PHE A 18 -2.02 -30.86 6.49
CA PHE A 18 -2.38 -29.77 7.41
C PHE A 18 -1.15 -29.01 7.93
N SER A 19 0.02 -29.64 8.05
CA SER A 19 1.24 -28.94 8.48
C SER A 19 1.74 -27.92 7.45
N ASN A 20 1.48 -28.14 6.15
CA ASN A 20 1.82 -27.18 5.11
C ASN A 20 0.83 -25.99 5.01
N TYR A 21 -0.41 -26.15 5.46
CA TYR A 21 -1.40 -25.08 5.46
C TYR A 21 -1.18 -24.11 6.63
N SER A 22 -0.75 -24.62 7.79
CA SER A 22 -0.47 -23.79 8.97
C SER A 22 0.78 -22.89 8.82
N TYR A 23 1.75 -23.30 7.97
CA TYR A 23 2.99 -22.56 7.75
C TYR A 23 2.82 -21.32 6.85
N SER A 24 1.77 -21.29 6.03
CA SER A 24 1.45 -20.14 5.17
C SER A 24 0.78 -19.02 5.96
N ASP A 25 -0.13 -19.35 6.88
CA ASP A 25 -0.86 -18.35 7.67
C ASP A 25 0.04 -17.62 8.66
N THR A 26 0.98 -18.33 9.31
CA THR A 26 1.91 -17.70 10.26
C THR A 26 2.83 -16.65 9.63
N LYS A 27 3.24 -16.82 8.37
CA LYS A 27 4.04 -15.80 7.66
C LYS A 27 3.24 -14.57 7.25
N ILE A 28 1.96 -14.76 6.94
CA ILE A 28 1.05 -13.65 6.60
C ILE A 28 0.75 -12.84 7.86
N ASP A 29 0.46 -13.50 8.97
CA ASP A 29 0.19 -12.85 10.25
C ASP A 29 1.42 -12.11 10.79
N GLU A 30 2.62 -12.68 10.66
CA GLU A 30 3.88 -12.03 11.06
C GLU A 30 4.20 -10.81 10.17
N ALA A 31 3.90 -10.86 8.87
CA ALA A 31 4.06 -9.72 7.98
C ALA A 31 3.04 -8.62 8.27
N VAL A 32 1.80 -8.98 8.60
CA VAL A 32 0.73 -8.03 8.99
C VAL A 32 1.07 -7.38 10.32
N ASP A 33 1.58 -8.12 11.29
CA ASP A 33 1.94 -7.59 12.62
C ASP A 33 3.12 -6.60 12.53
N LYS A 34 4.19 -6.94 11.79
CA LYS A 34 5.32 -6.03 11.55
C LYS A 34 4.89 -4.74 10.85
N THR A 35 3.95 -4.82 9.93
CA THR A 35 3.41 -3.67 9.21
C THR A 35 2.56 -2.80 10.13
N THR A 36 1.76 -3.41 11.00
CA THR A 36 0.91 -2.71 11.97
C THR A 36 1.76 -1.99 13.02
N ASP A 37 2.84 -2.61 13.50
CA ASP A 37 3.77 -1.98 14.45
C ASP A 37 4.58 -0.86 13.83
N PHE A 38 4.99 -0.99 12.55
CA PHE A 38 5.58 0.09 11.79
C PHE A 38 4.64 1.31 11.71
N LEU A 39 3.38 1.09 11.37
CA LEU A 39 2.39 2.17 11.28
C LEU A 39 2.06 2.79 12.64
N LYS A 40 2.06 2.03 13.73
CA LYS A 40 1.89 2.54 15.11
C LYS A 40 3.06 3.41 15.57
N SER A 41 4.29 3.12 15.11
CA SER A 41 5.50 3.87 15.45
C SER A 41 5.58 5.23 14.75
N VAL A 42 4.78 5.45 13.71
CA VAL A 42 4.73 6.69 12.94
C VAL A 42 4.03 7.78 13.73
N SER A 43 4.82 8.73 14.20
CA SER A 43 4.34 9.85 15.00
C SER A 43 3.43 10.79 14.20
N LYS A 44 2.62 11.61 14.92
CA LYS A 44 1.77 12.71 14.40
C LYS A 44 2.48 13.68 13.42
N ARG A 45 3.82 13.62 13.33
CA ARG A 45 4.63 14.49 12.46
C ARG A 45 4.61 14.07 10.98
N GLY A 46 4.10 12.89 10.64
CA GLY A 46 4.10 12.31 9.29
C GLY A 46 5.35 11.48 9.00
N LEU A 47 5.28 10.72 7.91
CA LEU A 47 6.35 9.82 7.48
C LEU A 47 7.61 10.60 7.09
N ASN A 48 8.78 10.13 7.52
CA ASN A 48 10.06 10.58 6.99
C ASN A 48 10.30 9.99 5.59
N LYS A 49 11.42 10.35 4.94
CA LYS A 49 11.75 9.91 3.58
C LYS A 49 11.76 8.39 3.43
N ASN A 50 12.44 7.66 4.33
CA ASN A 50 12.58 6.20 4.24
C ASN A 50 11.25 5.50 4.51
N GLN A 51 10.50 5.95 5.52
CA GLN A 51 9.16 5.47 5.81
C GLN A 51 8.20 5.73 4.66
N THR A 52 8.29 6.90 4.02
CA THR A 52 7.48 7.23 2.84
C THR A 52 7.83 6.29 1.68
N ALA A 53 9.12 6.05 1.40
CA ALA A 53 9.54 5.16 0.33
C ALA A 53 9.04 3.73 0.56
N GLU A 54 9.17 3.22 1.78
CA GLU A 54 8.69 1.89 2.16
C GLU A 54 7.18 1.78 2.03
N PHE A 55 6.44 2.80 2.50
CA PHE A 55 4.99 2.87 2.39
C PHE A 55 4.54 2.87 0.92
N LEU A 56 5.14 3.71 0.07
CA LEU A 56 4.82 3.79 -1.36
C LEU A 56 5.18 2.53 -2.13
N ASN A 57 6.19 1.77 -1.69
CA ASN A 57 6.52 0.48 -2.29
C ASN A 57 5.46 -0.59 -2.06
N ASN A 58 4.84 -0.59 -0.89
CA ASN A 58 3.96 -1.67 -0.45
C ASN A 58 2.48 -1.38 -0.65
N TYR A 59 2.08 -0.10 -0.65
CA TYR A 59 0.67 0.28 -0.60
C TYR A 59 0.21 1.10 -1.79
N ALA A 60 -1.02 0.82 -2.22
CA ALA A 60 -1.84 1.66 -3.07
C ALA A 60 -2.55 2.69 -2.19
N ILE A 61 -2.57 3.95 -2.61
CA ILE A 61 -3.19 5.06 -1.89
C ILE A 61 -4.43 5.51 -2.64
N THR A 62 -5.57 5.56 -1.98
CA THR A 62 -6.82 6.04 -2.58
C THR A 62 -7.24 7.36 -1.96
N LEU A 63 -7.37 8.38 -2.80
CA LEU A 63 -7.84 9.72 -2.47
C LEU A 63 -9.20 9.98 -3.14
N LYS A 64 -10.04 10.74 -2.47
CA LYS A 64 -11.21 11.34 -3.11
C LYS A 64 -10.75 12.53 -3.94
N ASP A 65 -10.94 12.46 -5.24
CA ASP A 65 -10.63 13.56 -6.16
C ASP A 65 -11.86 14.47 -6.29
N GLU A 66 -11.77 15.69 -5.74
CA GLU A 66 -12.84 16.68 -5.79
C GLU A 66 -13.17 17.12 -7.22
N ARG A 67 -12.22 16.98 -8.17
CA ARG A 67 -12.42 17.40 -9.57
C ARG A 67 -13.17 16.35 -10.40
N THR A 68 -13.03 15.09 -10.03
CA THR A 68 -13.58 13.96 -10.79
C THR A 68 -14.80 13.32 -10.14
N GLU A 69 -15.26 13.88 -9.01
CA GLU A 69 -16.37 13.36 -8.20
C GLU A 69 -16.22 11.86 -7.88
N GLY A 70 -14.99 11.40 -7.63
CA GLY A 70 -14.75 9.99 -7.39
C GLY A 70 -13.44 9.71 -6.69
N GLU A 71 -13.19 8.43 -6.47
CA GLU A 71 -11.97 7.95 -5.86
C GLU A 71 -10.90 7.69 -6.93
N VAL A 72 -9.68 8.13 -6.66
CA VAL A 72 -8.51 7.88 -7.50
C VAL A 72 -7.46 7.15 -6.66
N THR A 73 -7.01 6.01 -7.16
CA THR A 73 -5.95 5.22 -6.54
C THR A 73 -4.61 5.51 -7.19
N TYR A 74 -3.61 5.80 -6.38
CA TYR A 74 -2.23 6.08 -6.77
C TYR A 74 -1.37 4.86 -6.47
N ILE A 75 -0.66 4.37 -7.49
CA ILE A 75 0.31 3.28 -7.38
C ILE A 75 1.67 3.81 -7.79
N PHE A 76 2.65 3.70 -6.90
CA PHE A 76 4.00 4.20 -7.10
C PHE A 76 4.95 3.07 -7.51
N ASP A 77 5.69 3.26 -8.59
CA ASP A 77 6.82 2.45 -9.02
C ASP A 77 8.13 3.20 -8.73
N THR A 78 9.25 2.73 -9.24
CA THR A 78 10.58 3.29 -8.93
C THR A 78 10.71 4.78 -9.25
N GLU A 79 10.19 5.23 -10.39
CA GLU A 79 10.32 6.62 -10.88
C GLU A 79 9.00 7.22 -11.37
N SER A 80 7.97 6.39 -11.53
CA SER A 80 6.65 6.80 -11.99
C SER A 80 5.56 6.46 -10.98
N TYR A 81 4.42 7.09 -11.11
CA TYR A 81 3.19 6.67 -10.45
C TYR A 81 2.04 6.64 -11.44
N LYS A 82 1.16 5.69 -11.26
CA LYS A 82 -0.06 5.53 -12.05
C LYS A 82 -1.27 5.92 -11.21
N ARG A 83 -2.20 6.60 -11.84
CA ARG A 83 -3.51 6.90 -11.28
C ARG A 83 -4.56 5.98 -11.88
N TYR A 84 -5.34 5.37 -11.02
CA TYR A 84 -6.41 4.45 -11.40
C TYR A 84 -7.76 5.05 -10.99
N LYS A 85 -8.75 4.96 -11.88
CA LYS A 85 -10.15 5.24 -11.59
C LYS A 85 -11.00 4.09 -12.13
N ASN A 86 -11.85 3.50 -11.29
CA ASN A 86 -12.67 2.34 -11.65
C ASN A 86 -11.82 1.19 -12.27
N GLY A 87 -10.68 0.88 -11.66
CA GLY A 87 -9.76 -0.17 -12.11
C GLY A 87 -8.95 0.14 -13.38
N LYS A 88 -9.15 1.30 -14.02
CA LYS A 88 -8.45 1.68 -15.27
C LYS A 88 -7.41 2.75 -15.00
N VAL A 89 -6.26 2.64 -15.66
CA VAL A 89 -5.22 3.68 -15.65
C VAL A 89 -5.75 4.92 -16.36
N ILE A 90 -5.73 6.07 -15.68
CA ILE A 90 -6.15 7.36 -16.24
C ILE A 90 -4.97 8.29 -16.51
N SER A 91 -3.82 8.08 -15.85
CA SER A 91 -2.57 8.76 -16.17
C SER A 91 -1.38 8.02 -15.56
N GLU A 92 -0.21 8.32 -16.12
CA GLU A 92 1.09 7.94 -15.58
C GLU A 92 2.00 9.16 -15.61
N ASP A 93 2.64 9.48 -14.48
CA ASP A 93 3.48 10.65 -14.29
C ASP A 93 4.68 10.29 -13.41
N GLY A 94 5.70 11.17 -13.39
CA GLY A 94 6.91 10.94 -12.61
C GLY A 94 6.80 11.41 -11.16
N TRP A 95 7.64 10.83 -10.30
CA TRP A 95 7.80 11.29 -8.93
C TRP A 95 9.26 11.17 -8.47
N ARG A 96 9.63 11.91 -7.44
CA ARG A 96 10.95 11.79 -6.80
C ARG A 96 10.96 12.41 -5.41
N PHE A 97 11.97 12.08 -4.63
CA PHE A 97 12.29 12.85 -3.44
C PHE A 97 13.12 14.10 -3.79
N SER A 98 12.83 15.20 -3.12
CA SER A 98 13.71 16.36 -3.13
C SER A 98 14.99 16.09 -2.34
N LYS A 99 16.00 16.96 -2.47
CA LYS A 99 17.23 16.91 -1.65
C LYS A 99 16.93 16.92 -0.14
N LEU A 100 15.85 17.56 0.28
CA LEU A 100 15.38 17.64 1.67
C LEU A 100 14.45 16.49 2.07
N GLY A 101 14.28 15.47 1.22
CA GLY A 101 13.45 14.28 1.49
C GLY A 101 11.95 14.48 1.31
N ALA A 102 11.48 15.61 0.78
CA ALA A 102 10.06 15.80 0.47
C ALA A 102 9.66 15.03 -0.78
N LEU A 103 8.53 14.30 -0.72
CA LEU A 103 7.94 13.61 -1.86
C LEU A 103 7.36 14.64 -2.85
N ARG A 104 7.82 14.60 -4.09
CA ARG A 104 7.36 15.46 -5.18
C ARG A 104 6.76 14.63 -6.30
N LEU A 105 5.51 14.94 -6.65
CA LEU A 105 4.81 14.38 -7.80
C LEU A 105 4.80 15.42 -8.92
N PHE A 106 4.93 14.94 -10.14
CA PHE A 106 4.80 15.73 -11.36
C PHE A 106 3.49 15.34 -12.03
N ASN A 107 2.70 16.32 -12.44
CA ASN A 107 1.48 16.13 -13.22
C ASN A 107 1.56 17.15 -14.36
N GLY A 108 2.15 16.75 -15.46
CA GLY A 108 2.61 17.67 -16.50
C GLY A 108 3.56 18.73 -15.89
N ASP A 109 3.27 20.02 -16.10
CA ASP A 109 4.08 21.12 -15.57
C ASP A 109 3.83 21.42 -14.07
N ILE A 110 2.83 20.80 -13.47
CA ILE A 110 2.45 21.02 -12.08
C ILE A 110 3.32 20.16 -11.17
N LYS A 111 3.97 20.82 -10.18
CA LYS A 111 4.72 20.15 -9.12
C LYS A 111 3.90 20.15 -7.83
N LEU A 112 3.58 18.95 -7.36
CA LEU A 112 2.92 18.74 -6.08
C LEU A 112 3.95 18.26 -5.05
N THR A 113 3.88 18.78 -3.84
CA THR A 113 4.66 18.25 -2.70
C THR A 113 3.69 17.57 -1.76
N TRP A 114 3.92 16.29 -1.50
CA TRP A 114 3.10 15.48 -0.62
C TRP A 114 3.81 15.21 0.70
N LYS A 115 3.06 15.28 1.79
CA LYS A 115 3.45 14.81 3.11
C LYS A 115 2.39 13.83 3.61
N ILE A 116 2.78 12.58 3.81
CA ILE A 116 1.88 11.51 4.27
C ILE A 116 1.92 11.48 5.79
N LYS A 117 0.75 11.51 6.41
CA LYS A 117 0.53 11.35 7.85
C LYS A 117 -0.36 10.12 8.07
N ILE A 118 0.11 9.17 8.86
CA ILE A 118 -0.64 7.97 9.26
C ILE A 118 -1.04 8.13 10.72
N GLY A 119 -2.32 7.88 11.06
CA GLY A 119 -2.80 8.06 12.43
C GLY A 119 -4.26 7.65 12.59
N LYS A 120 -4.99 8.30 13.51
CA LYS A 120 -6.43 8.10 13.65
C LYS A 120 -7.18 8.41 12.35
N GLU A 121 -6.73 9.47 11.67
CA GLU A 121 -7.11 9.80 10.31
C GLU A 121 -5.84 9.84 9.48
N ASN A 122 -5.86 9.12 8.37
CA ASN A 122 -4.75 9.15 7.43
C ASN A 122 -4.92 10.37 6.53
N LEU A 123 -3.93 11.25 6.52
CA LEU A 123 -3.98 12.51 5.80
C LEU A 123 -2.78 12.68 4.87
N ILE A 124 -3.03 13.14 3.65
CA ILE A 124 -2.00 13.66 2.76
C ILE A 124 -2.10 15.17 2.74
N VAL A 125 -1.02 15.84 3.12
CA VAL A 125 -0.90 17.29 2.99
C VAL A 125 -0.29 17.58 1.63
N ILE A 126 -1.05 18.20 0.74
CA ILE A 126 -0.62 18.56 -0.61
C ILE A 126 -0.30 20.05 -0.66
N LYS A 127 0.90 20.38 -1.14
CA LYS A 127 1.35 21.75 -1.37
C LYS A 127 1.68 21.96 -2.84
N THR A 128 1.37 23.13 -3.35
CA THR A 128 1.77 23.60 -4.68
C THR A 128 2.58 24.89 -4.57
N LYS A 129 3.16 25.34 -5.67
CA LYS A 129 3.80 26.67 -5.73
C LYS A 129 2.81 27.80 -5.40
N PHE A 130 1.53 27.63 -5.76
CA PHE A 130 0.48 28.63 -5.57
C PHE A 130 -0.27 28.49 -4.24
N GLN A 131 -0.13 27.35 -3.57
CA GLN A 131 -0.73 27.07 -2.26
C GLN A 131 0.36 26.56 -1.30
N PRO A 132 1.18 27.46 -0.73
CA PRO A 132 2.27 27.08 0.18
C PRO A 132 1.76 26.56 1.52
N ILE A 133 0.56 26.96 1.94
CA ILE A 133 -0.16 26.35 3.06
C ILE A 133 -0.85 25.09 2.53
N GLY A 134 -0.33 23.93 2.91
CA GLY A 134 -0.84 22.66 2.36
C GLY A 134 -2.31 22.42 2.69
N LYS A 135 -3.06 21.90 1.72
CA LYS A 135 -4.41 21.38 1.94
C LYS A 135 -4.33 19.91 2.37
N GLU A 136 -5.11 19.53 3.37
CA GLU A 136 -5.16 18.17 3.90
C GLU A 136 -6.26 17.39 3.20
N TYR A 137 -5.94 16.16 2.79
CA TYR A 137 -6.86 15.25 2.14
C TYR A 137 -6.85 13.92 2.90
N PRO A 138 -8.01 13.43 3.35
CA PRO A 138 -8.12 12.10 3.90
C PRO A 138 -7.84 11.06 2.80
N PHE A 139 -7.21 9.94 3.18
CA PHE A 139 -6.95 8.85 2.26
C PHE A 139 -7.12 7.51 2.93
N THR A 140 -7.38 6.50 2.10
CA THR A 140 -7.29 5.09 2.46
C THR A 140 -6.12 4.43 1.76
N TYR A 141 -5.67 3.29 2.26
CA TYR A 141 -4.62 2.51 1.62
C TYR A 141 -4.88 1.02 1.77
N LYS A 142 -4.39 0.25 0.82
CA LYS A 142 -4.36 -1.21 0.85
C LYS A 142 -3.06 -1.71 0.24
N GLN A 143 -2.68 -2.96 0.52
CA GLN A 143 -1.53 -3.56 -0.15
C GLN A 143 -1.71 -3.54 -1.66
N LYS A 144 -0.66 -3.24 -2.43
CA LYS A 144 -0.70 -3.21 -3.90
C LYS A 144 -1.21 -4.52 -4.49
N LYS A 145 -0.77 -5.66 -3.91
CA LYS A 145 -1.23 -6.97 -4.34
C LYS A 145 -2.76 -7.08 -4.30
N LEU A 146 -3.37 -6.72 -3.17
CA LEU A 146 -4.83 -6.77 -3.02
C LEU A 146 -5.55 -5.83 -3.99
N PHE A 147 -4.98 -4.66 -4.28
CA PHE A 147 -5.55 -3.76 -5.27
C PHE A 147 -5.55 -4.40 -6.67
N PHE A 148 -4.44 -5.02 -7.09
CA PHE A 148 -4.36 -5.66 -8.41
C PHE A 148 -5.25 -6.92 -8.51
N ASP A 149 -5.40 -7.67 -7.43
CA ASP A 149 -6.31 -8.83 -7.39
C ASP A 149 -7.79 -8.43 -7.58
N GLU A 150 -8.17 -7.20 -7.17
CA GLU A 150 -9.54 -6.69 -7.30
C GLU A 150 -9.88 -6.13 -8.69
N ILE A 151 -8.88 -5.69 -9.47
CA ILE A 151 -9.12 -5.05 -10.78
C ILE A 151 -8.87 -5.99 -11.98
N GLN A 152 -8.46 -7.25 -11.72
CA GLN A 152 -8.37 -8.31 -12.73
C GLN A 152 -9.74 -8.93 -13.00
#